data_a308baef9e921af32f82191500ba7831
#
_entry.id   a308baef9e921af32f82191500ba7831
#
_cell.length_a   1.000
_cell.length_b   1.000
_cell.length_c   1.000
_cell.angle_alpha   90.00
_cell.angle_beta   90.00
_cell.angle_gamma   90.00
#
_symmetry.space_group_name_H-M   'P 1'
#
loop_
_entity.id
_entity.type
_entity.pdbx_description
1 polymer ?
#
loop_
_entity_poly.entity_id
_entity_poly.type
_entity_poly.pdbx_seq_one_letter_code
_entity_poly.pdbx_strand_id
1 'polypeptide(L)'
;MRSFLKPLIFGLLLVGALASSASAKTSINKINADPGKYYNKKVSIEGTVTDSYGVLGQGAYELDDGTGKIWVLAERAVPARGSHVEAKGHVITGFVYRGRNLAAAIRETGRKAKDKR
;
A
#
# COMPACT_ATOMS: atom_id res chain seq x y z
N MET A 1 -41.66 -23.20 14.25
CA MET A 1 -41.46 -22.63 14.71
C MET A 1 -40.28 -22.33 15.17
N ARG A 2 -39.61 -22.71 15.68
CA ARG A 2 -38.42 -22.49 16.07
C ARG A 2 -37.45 -22.24 15.09
N SER A 3 -37.61 -22.52 13.99
CA SER A 3 -36.59 -22.44 13.04
C SER A 3 -36.17 -21.08 12.67
N PHE A 4 -36.93 -20.13 12.94
CA PHE A 4 -36.49 -18.87 12.46
C PHE A 4 -35.40 -18.30 13.24
N LEU A 5 -35.04 -18.82 14.27
CA LEU A 5 -33.96 -18.29 14.96
C LEU A 5 -32.73 -18.31 14.21
N LYS A 6 -32.49 -19.28 13.43
CA LYS A 6 -31.32 -19.35 12.71
C LYS A 6 -30.99 -18.18 11.93
N PRO A 7 -31.83 -17.60 11.27
CA PRO A 7 -31.51 -16.49 10.41
C PRO A 7 -30.87 -15.40 11.18
N LEU A 8 -31.20 -15.28 12.39
CA LEU A 8 -30.61 -14.22 13.10
C LEU A 8 -29.15 -14.37 13.24
N ILE A 9 -28.73 -15.54 13.40
CA ILE A 9 -27.34 -15.77 13.56
C ILE A 9 -26.60 -15.35 12.39
N PHE A 10 -27.21 -15.37 11.26
CA PHE A 10 -26.57 -14.94 10.12
C PHE A 10 -26.12 -13.54 10.23
N GLY A 11 -26.84 -12.72 10.82
CA GLY A 11 -26.48 -11.34 10.89
C GLY A 11 -25.11 -11.18 11.47
N LEU A 12 -24.79 -12.04 12.34
CA LEU A 12 -23.53 -11.94 12.91
C LEU A 12 -22.44 -12.17 11.97
N LEU A 13 -22.63 -13.06 11.09
CA LEU A 13 -21.63 -13.35 10.15
C LEU A 13 -21.28 -12.16 9.35
N LEU A 14 -22.24 -11.39 9.03
CA LEU A 14 -21.98 -10.25 8.23
C LEU A 14 -21.06 -9.29 8.90
N VAL A 15 -21.19 -9.18 10.15
CA VAL A 15 -20.36 -8.26 10.86
C VAL A 15 -18.93 -8.69 10.74
N GLY A 16 -18.70 -9.97 10.81
CA GLY A 16 -17.36 -10.43 10.69
C GLY A 16 -16.79 -10.11 9.35
N ALA A 17 -17.60 -10.22 8.36
CA ALA A 17 -17.12 -9.97 7.03
C ALA A 17 -16.68 -8.53 6.87
N LEU A 18 -17.38 -7.64 7.49
CA LEU A 18 -17.00 -6.28 7.37
C LEU A 18 -15.63 -6.03 7.93
N ALA A 19 -15.36 -6.61 9.01
CA ALA A 19 -14.08 -6.39 9.62
C ALA A 19 -12.96 -6.81 8.72
N SER A 20 -13.15 -7.86 7.99
CA SER A 20 -12.04 -8.32 7.20
C SER A 20 -11.75 -7.47 6.00
N SER A 21 -12.67 -6.64 5.59
CA SER A 21 -12.43 -5.88 4.40
C SER A 21 -11.49 -4.72 4.61
N ALA A 22 -11.15 -4.44 5.83
CA ALA A 22 -10.38 -3.25 6.06
C ALA A 22 -8.89 -3.36 5.88
N SER A 23 -8.35 -4.50 5.75
CA SER A 23 -6.92 -4.59 5.71
C SER A 23 -6.32 -5.20 4.49
N ALA A 24 -7.02 -5.18 3.41
CA ALA A 24 -6.48 -5.77 2.20
C ALA A 24 -5.32 -4.95 1.67
N LYS A 25 -4.27 -5.61 1.28
CA LYS A 25 -3.13 -4.96 0.68
C LYS A 25 -3.15 -5.19 -0.82
N THR A 26 -2.61 -4.26 -1.56
CA THR A 26 -2.57 -4.33 -3.00
C THR A 26 -1.19 -4.79 -3.44
N SER A 27 -1.12 -5.66 -4.42
CA SER A 27 0.16 -6.09 -4.96
C SER A 27 0.74 -5.02 -5.86
N ILE A 28 2.02 -4.82 -5.76
CA ILE A 28 2.68 -3.79 -6.56
C ILE A 28 2.56 -4.10 -8.05
N ASN A 29 2.66 -5.37 -8.44
CA ASN A 29 2.58 -5.67 -9.86
C ASN A 29 1.20 -5.33 -10.44
N LYS A 30 0.15 -5.35 -9.66
CA LYS A 30 -1.15 -4.97 -10.17
C LYS A 30 -1.21 -3.49 -10.45
N ILE A 31 -0.61 -2.69 -9.60
CA ILE A 31 -0.59 -1.26 -9.82
C ILE A 31 0.24 -0.93 -11.05
N ASN A 32 1.40 -1.58 -11.18
CA ASN A 32 2.28 -1.30 -12.31
C ASN A 32 1.70 -1.78 -13.64
N ALA A 33 0.90 -2.83 -13.61
CA ALA A 33 0.32 -3.35 -14.83
C ALA A 33 -0.83 -2.47 -15.34
N ASP A 34 -1.50 -1.78 -14.45
CA ASP A 34 -2.64 -0.97 -14.85
C ASP A 34 -2.71 0.30 -13.99
N PRO A 35 -1.75 1.20 -14.17
CA PRO A 35 -1.69 2.38 -13.31
C PRO A 35 -2.93 3.25 -13.40
N GLY A 36 -3.55 3.30 -14.57
CA GLY A 36 -4.74 4.13 -14.74
C GLY A 36 -5.90 3.67 -13.89
N LYS A 37 -6.01 2.36 -13.70
CA LYS A 37 -7.08 1.84 -12.91
C LYS A 37 -6.93 2.26 -11.44
N TYR A 38 -5.72 2.39 -10.98
CA TYR A 38 -5.45 2.73 -9.59
C TYR A 38 -5.21 4.21 -9.34
N TYR A 39 -5.19 5.00 -10.41
CA TYR A 39 -4.88 6.41 -10.28
C TYR A 39 -5.76 7.09 -9.23
N ASN A 40 -5.12 7.79 -8.33
CA ASN A 40 -5.78 8.53 -7.27
C ASN A 40 -6.53 7.67 -6.25
N LYS A 41 -6.35 6.38 -6.31
CA LYS A 41 -6.96 5.50 -5.31
C LYS A 41 -6.01 5.30 -4.16
N LYS A 42 -6.56 5.15 -2.97
CA LYS A 42 -5.75 4.90 -1.81
C LYS A 42 -5.44 3.41 -1.73
N VAL A 43 -4.19 3.07 -1.57
CA VAL A 43 -3.76 1.69 -1.50
C VAL A 43 -2.87 1.48 -0.28
N SER A 44 -2.71 0.23 0.09
CA SER A 44 -1.80 -0.16 1.15
C SER A 44 -0.88 -1.22 0.56
N ILE A 45 0.42 -1.00 0.61
CA ILE A 45 1.38 -1.97 0.08
C ILE A 45 2.42 -2.25 1.16
N GLU A 46 2.92 -3.47 1.16
CA GLU A 46 3.88 -3.86 2.17
C GLU A 46 5.07 -4.51 1.49
N GLY A 47 6.27 -4.14 1.86
CA GLY A 47 7.44 -4.73 1.23
C GLY A 47 8.73 -4.30 1.91
N THR A 48 9.83 -4.61 1.25
CA THR A 48 11.16 -4.28 1.73
C THR A 48 11.67 -3.07 0.96
N VAL A 49 12.29 -2.16 1.66
CA VAL A 49 12.86 -0.95 1.06
C VAL A 49 14.15 -1.35 0.35
N THR A 50 14.17 -1.18 -0.96
CA THR A 50 15.34 -1.54 -1.74
C THR A 50 16.19 -0.33 -2.08
N ASP A 51 15.65 0.87 -1.99
CA ASP A 51 16.40 2.08 -2.23
C ASP A 51 15.73 3.22 -1.48
N SER A 52 16.50 4.24 -1.12
CA SER A 52 15.98 5.29 -0.28
C SER A 52 16.77 6.57 -0.48
N TYR A 53 16.08 7.67 -0.71
CA TYR A 53 16.71 8.99 -0.87
C TYR A 53 15.95 9.99 -0.02
N GLY A 54 16.60 10.56 0.95
CA GLY A 54 15.95 11.53 1.83
C GLY A 54 16.73 12.81 1.91
N VAL A 55 16.05 13.94 1.89
CA VAL A 55 16.66 15.23 2.03
C VAL A 55 15.73 16.14 2.81
N LEU A 56 16.23 16.66 3.92
CA LEU A 56 15.45 17.62 4.72
C LEU A 56 14.04 17.15 5.08
N GLY A 57 13.95 15.90 5.49
CA GLY A 57 12.68 15.40 5.98
C GLY A 57 11.72 14.90 4.94
N GLN A 58 12.11 14.92 3.67
CA GLN A 58 11.25 14.36 2.65
C GLN A 58 12.10 13.54 1.70
N GLY A 59 11.50 12.82 0.79
CA GLY A 59 12.24 12.04 -0.15
C GLY A 59 11.41 10.97 -0.80
N ALA A 60 12.07 9.91 -1.22
CA ALA A 60 11.41 8.81 -1.88
C ALA A 60 12.11 7.51 -1.53
N TYR A 61 11.37 6.42 -1.51
CA TYR A 61 11.96 5.12 -1.30
C TYR A 61 11.25 4.10 -2.19
N GLU A 62 11.99 3.08 -2.56
CA GLU A 62 11.47 2.05 -3.44
C GLU A 62 11.09 0.82 -2.61
N LEU A 63 9.89 0.29 -2.82
CA LEU A 63 9.44 -0.90 -2.14
C LEU A 63 9.34 -2.07 -3.09
N ASP A 64 9.74 -3.22 -2.61
CA ASP A 64 9.67 -4.47 -3.35
C ASP A 64 8.83 -5.43 -2.52
N ASP A 65 7.68 -5.85 -3.03
CA ASP A 65 6.80 -6.77 -2.30
C ASP A 65 6.90 -8.21 -2.84
N GLY A 66 7.89 -8.47 -3.67
CA GLY A 66 8.06 -9.78 -4.27
C GLY A 66 7.34 -9.92 -5.60
N THR A 67 6.39 -9.07 -5.90
CA THR A 67 5.69 -9.10 -7.18
C THR A 67 6.17 -8.00 -8.09
N GLY A 68 6.76 -6.95 -7.55
CA GLY A 68 7.25 -5.83 -8.33
C GLY A 68 7.79 -4.78 -7.41
N LYS A 69 8.22 -3.66 -7.98
CA LYS A 69 8.77 -2.54 -7.23
C LYS A 69 8.03 -1.27 -7.59
N ILE A 70 7.92 -0.37 -6.61
CA ILE A 70 7.28 0.90 -6.86
C ILE A 70 7.91 1.95 -5.97
N TRP A 71 7.97 3.20 -6.44
CA TRP A 71 8.51 4.29 -5.65
C TRP A 71 7.41 4.91 -4.80
N VAL A 72 7.78 5.28 -3.58
CA VAL A 72 6.87 5.93 -2.64
C VAL A 72 7.46 7.29 -2.33
N LEU A 73 6.66 8.34 -2.49
CA LEU A 73 7.10 9.70 -2.23
C LEU A 73 6.62 10.09 -0.84
N ALA A 74 7.53 10.54 -0.01
CA ALA A 74 7.23 10.82 1.38
C ALA A 74 7.55 12.26 1.73
N GLU A 75 6.72 12.85 2.58
CA GLU A 75 6.97 14.19 3.06
C GLU A 75 7.51 14.17 4.47
N ARG A 76 8.05 13.04 4.87
CA ARG A 76 8.69 12.89 6.16
C ARG A 76 9.92 12.04 5.94
N ALA A 77 10.66 11.79 6.98
CA ALA A 77 11.88 11.02 6.84
C ALA A 77 11.59 9.68 6.19
N VAL A 78 12.48 9.21 5.35
CA VAL A 78 12.29 7.96 4.63
C VAL A 78 12.88 6.82 5.43
N PRO A 79 12.37 5.60 5.24
CA PRO A 79 12.89 4.44 5.97
C PRO A 79 14.22 4.00 5.38
N ALA A 80 15.02 3.33 6.17
CA ALA A 80 16.31 2.86 5.72
C ALA A 80 16.16 1.69 4.76
N ARG A 81 17.13 1.57 3.87
CA ARG A 81 17.20 0.45 2.97
C ARG A 81 17.24 -0.83 3.79
N GLY A 82 16.52 -1.84 3.37
CA GLY A 82 16.43 -3.10 4.09
C GLY A 82 15.26 -3.17 5.07
N SER A 83 14.63 -2.05 5.37
CA SER A 83 13.50 -2.05 6.29
C SER A 83 12.29 -2.70 5.65
N HIS A 84 11.43 -3.28 6.47
CA HIS A 84 10.19 -3.84 5.98
C HIS A 84 9.07 -2.93 6.48
N VAL A 85 8.30 -2.37 5.57
CA VAL A 85 7.30 -1.38 5.94
C VAL A 85 5.98 -1.62 5.20
N GLU A 86 4.93 -1.09 5.76
CA GLU A 86 3.65 -1.02 5.08
C GLU A 86 3.40 0.44 4.79
N ALA A 87 3.26 0.80 3.53
CA ALA A 87 3.03 2.17 3.12
C ALA A 87 1.60 2.34 2.64
N LYS A 88 0.98 3.43 3.03
CA LYS A 88 -0.35 3.76 2.57
C LYS A 88 -0.30 5.08 1.85
N GLY A 89 -1.04 5.21 0.79
CA GLY A 89 -1.05 6.45 0.05
C GLY A 89 -1.87 6.35 -1.21
N HIS A 90 -1.79 7.40 -2.01
CA HIS A 90 -2.55 7.48 -3.25
C HIS A 90 -1.65 7.22 -4.43
N VAL A 91 -2.15 6.48 -5.38
CA VAL A 91 -1.39 6.20 -6.60
C VAL A 91 -1.39 7.43 -7.49
N ILE A 92 -0.20 7.81 -7.96
CA ILE A 92 -0.07 8.90 -8.92
C ILE A 92 0.62 8.35 -10.15
N THR A 93 0.43 9.01 -11.29
CA THR A 93 1.02 8.56 -12.54
C THR A 93 1.72 9.71 -13.22
N GLY A 94 2.53 9.39 -14.23
CA GLY A 94 3.20 10.42 -14.99
C GLY A 94 4.24 11.18 -14.21
N PHE A 95 4.87 10.56 -13.26
CA PHE A 95 5.82 11.21 -12.38
C PHE A 95 7.25 10.98 -12.84
N VAL A 96 8.07 12.01 -12.79
CA VAL A 96 9.49 11.90 -13.13
C VAL A 96 10.30 12.14 -11.87
N TYR A 97 11.14 11.17 -11.50
CA TYR A 97 11.96 11.32 -10.32
C TYR A 97 13.40 10.96 -10.66
N ARG A 98 14.30 11.84 -10.36
CA ARG A 98 15.73 11.68 -10.63
C ARG A 98 15.99 11.31 -12.09
N GLY A 99 15.26 11.98 -12.99
CA GLY A 99 15.43 11.76 -14.42
C GLY A 99 14.76 10.51 -14.95
N ARG A 100 14.09 9.74 -14.12
CA ARG A 100 13.42 8.53 -14.56
C ARG A 100 11.93 8.77 -14.63
N ASN A 101 11.35 8.27 -15.70
CA ASN A 101 9.93 8.42 -15.91
C ASN A 101 9.25 7.22 -15.25
N LEU A 102 8.50 7.45 -14.20
CA LEU A 102 7.84 6.39 -13.47
C LEU A 102 6.39 6.31 -13.91
N ALA A 103 5.95 5.11 -14.32
CA ALA A 103 4.58 4.94 -14.75
C ALA A 103 3.62 5.14 -13.58
N ALA A 104 4.00 4.68 -12.41
CA ALA A 104 3.18 4.84 -11.23
C ALA A 104 4.07 5.04 -10.01
N ALA A 105 3.57 5.76 -9.04
CA ALA A 105 4.25 5.93 -7.76
C ALA A 105 3.17 6.09 -6.71
N ILE A 106 3.54 6.04 -5.44
CA ILE A 106 2.61 6.23 -4.35
C ILE A 106 2.95 7.53 -3.64
N ARG A 107 1.96 8.40 -3.42
CA ARG A 107 2.18 9.55 -2.60
C ARG A 107 1.76 9.16 -1.19
N GLU A 108 2.72 9.02 -0.31
CA GLU A 108 2.50 8.46 1.01
C GLU A 108 1.63 9.32 1.90
N THR A 109 0.66 8.72 2.57
CA THR A 109 -0.11 9.40 3.59
C THR A 109 0.18 8.80 4.95
N GLY A 110 0.76 7.62 5.00
CA GLY A 110 1.13 7.01 6.26
C GLY A 110 2.02 5.81 6.05
N ARG A 111 2.71 5.41 7.08
CA ARG A 111 3.65 4.31 7.00
C ARG A 111 3.81 3.66 8.36
N LYS A 112 3.99 2.37 8.36
CA LYS A 112 4.22 1.67 9.60
C LYS A 112 5.34 0.66 9.40
N ALA A 113 6.24 0.58 10.35
CA ALA A 113 7.30 -0.41 10.29
C ALA A 113 6.71 -1.79 10.56
N LYS A 114 7.17 -2.78 9.86
CA LYS A 114 6.69 -4.15 10.04
C LYS A 114 7.84 -5.05 10.40
N ASP A 115 7.54 -5.99 11.24
CA ASP A 115 8.53 -6.94 11.62
C ASP A 115 8.58 -7.98 10.54
N LYS A 116 9.81 -8.27 10.07
CA LYS A 116 9.94 -9.17 9.04
C LYS A 116 9.72 -10.58 9.41
N ARG A 117 9.83 -11.01 10.55
CA ARG A 117 9.74 -12.38 10.84
C ARG A 117 8.42 -12.92 10.86
#